data_22db8a4be2c6369b1561bf7eea8863e2
#
_entry.id   22db8a4be2c6369b1561bf7eea8863e2
#
_cell.length_a   1.000
_cell.length_b   1.000
_cell.length_c   1.000
_cell.angle_alpha   90.00
_cell.angle_beta   90.00
_cell.angle_gamma   90.00
#
_symmetry.space_group_name_H-M   'P 1'
#
loop_
_entity.id
_entity.type
_entity.pdbx_description
1 polymer ?
#
loop_
_entity_poly.entity_id
_entity_poly.type
_entity_poly.pdbx_seq_one_letter_code
_entity_poly.pdbx_strand_id
1 'polypeptide(L)'
;HTSLVFVTGVQTCALPISTPGGRVAALKVPGGAEMSRGEIDGYTEFVKIYGAKGLAWIKVNEAGAGRDGLQSPIVKNLHDRALAAILERTGARNGDLLFFGADRAKVVNDAIGALRVKVGHSEFGKAKGLAHGDWEPLWVIDFPMFEYDETGERWSAMHHPFTSPKEGHEDW
;
A
#
# COMPACT_ATOMS: atom_id res chain seq x y z
N HIS A 1 -9.20 -1.51 11.59
CA HIS A 1 -7.87 -1.98 11.16
C HIS A 1 -7.70 -1.79 9.66
N THR A 2 -7.14 -0.66 9.24
CA THR A 2 -6.68 -0.48 7.88
C THR A 2 -5.36 -1.24 7.73
N SER A 3 -5.44 -2.51 7.32
CA SER A 3 -4.26 -3.35 7.20
C SER A 3 -3.56 -3.08 5.88
N LEU A 4 -2.28 -2.73 5.95
CA LEU A 4 -1.40 -2.74 4.80
C LEU A 4 -1.00 -4.19 4.53
N VAL A 5 -1.44 -4.76 3.42
CA VAL A 5 -1.09 -6.12 3.02
C VAL A 5 -0.07 -6.07 1.90
N PHE A 6 1.08 -6.65 2.12
CA PHE A 6 2.08 -6.84 1.06
C PHE A 6 1.66 -8.02 0.19
N VAL A 7 1.33 -7.76 -1.06
CA VAL A 7 1.01 -8.78 -2.05
C VAL A 7 2.26 -9.07 -2.85
N THR A 8 3.06 -10.05 -2.41
CA THR A 8 4.16 -10.58 -3.22
C THR A 8 3.62 -11.64 -4.18
N GLY A 9 3.95 -11.53 -5.47
CA GLY A 9 3.63 -12.56 -6.47
C GLY A 9 2.44 -12.29 -7.38
N VAL A 10 1.92 -11.06 -7.45
CA VAL A 10 1.04 -10.66 -8.54
C VAL A 10 1.90 -10.29 -9.73
N GLN A 11 2.18 -11.28 -10.55
CA GLN A 11 2.93 -11.13 -11.80
C GLN A 11 1.95 -10.66 -12.88
N THR A 12 1.66 -9.36 -12.92
CA THR A 12 0.91 -8.79 -14.04
C THR A 12 1.24 -7.33 -14.28
N CYS A 13 1.70 -7.08 -15.48
CA CYS A 13 1.62 -5.81 -16.21
C CYS A 13 2.27 -4.57 -15.59
N ALA A 14 3.40 -4.70 -14.92
CA ALA A 14 4.22 -3.52 -14.69
C ALA A 14 5.70 -3.88 -14.74
N LEU A 15 6.39 -3.35 -15.72
CA LEU A 15 7.85 -3.36 -15.83
C LEU A 15 8.56 -3.03 -14.50
N PRO A 16 8.01 -2.21 -13.58
CA PRO A 16 8.61 -1.94 -12.28
C PRO A 16 8.67 -3.13 -11.33
N ILE A 17 7.82 -4.17 -11.50
CA ILE A 17 7.76 -5.31 -10.58
C ILE A 17 8.81 -6.37 -10.92
N SER A 18 9.22 -6.44 -12.19
CA SER A 18 10.26 -7.36 -12.67
C SER A 18 11.67 -6.83 -12.52
N THR A 19 11.83 -5.57 -12.07
CA THR A 19 13.15 -4.99 -11.77
C THR A 19 13.54 -5.25 -10.32
N PRO A 20 14.82 -5.50 -10.02
CA PRO A 20 15.30 -5.56 -8.64
C PRO A 20 14.87 -4.32 -7.86
N GLY A 21 14.29 -4.52 -6.68
CA GLY A 21 13.79 -3.42 -5.84
C GLY A 21 12.36 -2.96 -6.14
N GLY A 22 11.65 -3.58 -7.11
CA GLY A 22 10.23 -3.34 -7.35
C GLY A 22 9.33 -3.94 -6.26
N ARG A 23 8.21 -3.27 -5.97
CA ARG A 23 7.23 -3.70 -4.96
C ARG A 23 5.80 -3.46 -5.44
N VAL A 24 4.91 -4.38 -5.05
CA VAL A 24 3.45 -4.16 -5.09
C VAL A 24 2.91 -4.22 -3.67
N ALA A 25 2.15 -3.22 -3.28
CA ALA A 25 1.43 -3.22 -2.01
C ALA A 25 -0.04 -2.91 -2.23
N ALA A 26 -0.89 -3.52 -1.41
CA ALA A 26 -2.33 -3.27 -1.39
C ALA A 26 -2.74 -2.62 -0.06
N LEU A 27 -3.61 -1.63 -0.14
CA LEU A 27 -4.28 -1.00 0.99
C LEU A 27 -5.76 -1.34 0.92
N LYS A 28 -6.27 -2.07 1.92
CA LYS A 28 -7.69 -2.34 2.07
C LYS A 28 -8.37 -1.20 2.82
N VAL A 29 -9.46 -0.70 2.25
CA VAL A 29 -10.33 0.31 2.85
C VAL A 29 -11.70 -0.32 3.11
N PRO A 30 -12.02 -0.70 4.36
CA PRO A 30 -13.32 -1.26 4.72
C PRO A 30 -14.46 -0.32 4.36
N GLY A 31 -15.48 -0.86 3.68
CA GLY A 31 -16.64 -0.08 3.22
C GLY A 31 -16.36 0.92 2.09
N GLY A 32 -15.15 0.96 1.56
CA GLY A 32 -14.70 1.95 0.58
C GLY A 32 -15.32 1.81 -0.82
N ALA A 33 -16.05 0.75 -1.11
CA ALA A 33 -16.77 0.62 -2.38
C ALA A 33 -17.83 1.73 -2.58
N GLU A 34 -18.29 2.35 -1.50
CA GLU A 34 -19.21 3.49 -1.53
C GLU A 34 -18.57 4.78 -2.09
N MET A 35 -17.24 4.90 -2.04
CA MET A 35 -16.53 6.08 -2.52
C MET A 35 -16.88 6.38 -3.97
N SER A 36 -17.11 7.64 -4.27
CA SER A 36 -17.33 8.11 -5.63
C SER A 36 -16.06 7.98 -6.48
N ARG A 37 -16.21 8.00 -7.79
CA ARG A 37 -15.08 8.01 -8.72
C ARG A 37 -14.18 9.23 -8.50
N GLY A 38 -14.78 10.40 -8.23
CA GLY A 38 -14.05 11.64 -7.99
C GLY A 38 -13.16 11.57 -6.75
N GLU A 39 -13.62 10.94 -5.67
CA GLU A 39 -12.82 10.72 -4.46
C GLU A 39 -11.61 9.81 -4.76
N ILE A 40 -11.83 8.71 -5.49
CA ILE A 40 -10.77 7.79 -5.90
C ILE A 40 -9.74 8.49 -6.80
N ASP A 41 -10.20 9.30 -7.74
CA ASP A 41 -9.33 10.08 -8.62
C ASP A 41 -8.55 11.14 -7.80
N GLY A 42 -9.16 11.75 -6.79
CA GLY A 42 -8.48 12.63 -5.83
C GLY A 42 -7.35 11.94 -5.06
N TYR A 43 -7.53 10.69 -4.65
CA TYR A 43 -6.46 9.91 -4.04
C TYR A 43 -5.36 9.55 -5.05
N THR A 44 -5.71 9.34 -6.30
CA THR A 44 -4.71 9.12 -7.37
C THR A 44 -3.82 10.34 -7.57
N GLU A 45 -4.39 11.55 -7.56
CA GLU A 45 -3.59 12.79 -7.61
C GLU A 45 -2.73 12.98 -6.35
N PHE A 46 -3.28 12.63 -5.19
CA PHE A 46 -2.54 12.73 -3.92
C PHE A 46 -1.27 11.86 -3.89
N VAL A 47 -1.34 10.61 -4.35
CA VAL A 47 -0.16 9.72 -4.31
C VAL A 47 0.94 10.16 -5.29
N LYS A 48 0.65 10.96 -6.30
CA LYS A 48 1.65 11.52 -7.22
C LYS A 48 2.65 12.42 -6.51
N ILE A 49 2.26 13.07 -5.41
CA ILE A 49 3.15 13.91 -4.58
C ILE A 49 4.33 13.07 -4.03
N TYR A 50 4.12 11.77 -3.85
CA TYR A 50 5.12 10.82 -3.37
C TYR A 50 5.85 10.07 -4.50
N GLY A 51 5.70 10.54 -5.74
CA GLY A 51 6.35 9.98 -6.93
C GLY A 51 5.63 8.78 -7.56
N ALA A 52 4.47 8.38 -7.06
CA ALA A 52 3.69 7.32 -7.69
C ALA A 52 3.12 7.79 -9.04
N LYS A 53 3.22 6.95 -10.08
CA LYS A 53 2.72 7.27 -11.43
C LYS A 53 1.20 7.11 -11.56
N GLY A 54 0.59 6.41 -10.61
CA GLY A 54 -0.85 6.17 -10.57
C GLY A 54 -1.24 5.32 -9.37
N LEU A 55 -2.54 5.14 -9.22
CA LEU A 55 -3.15 4.34 -8.16
C LEU A 55 -4.18 3.41 -8.78
N ALA A 56 -3.88 2.12 -8.83
CA ALA A 56 -4.87 1.14 -9.27
C ALA A 56 -5.82 0.83 -8.11
N TRP A 57 -7.05 0.45 -8.42
CA TRP A 57 -8.04 0.15 -7.40
C TRP A 57 -9.01 -0.94 -7.84
N ILE A 58 -9.60 -1.65 -6.88
CA ILE A 58 -10.67 -2.64 -7.08
C ILE A 58 -11.73 -2.42 -6.01
N LYS A 59 -12.98 -2.18 -6.41
CA LYS A 59 -14.15 -2.25 -5.53
C LYS A 59 -14.63 -3.69 -5.46
N VAL A 60 -14.84 -4.18 -4.26
CA VAL A 60 -15.35 -5.54 -4.01
C VAL A 60 -16.84 -5.44 -3.71
N ASN A 61 -17.66 -5.57 -4.75
CA ASN A 61 -19.12 -5.54 -4.59
C ASN A 61 -19.61 -6.88 -4.02
N GLU A 62 -19.09 -8.00 -4.56
CA GLU A 62 -19.43 -9.34 -4.12
C GLU A 62 -18.23 -10.27 -4.25
N ALA A 63 -17.56 -10.54 -3.12
CA ALA A 63 -16.32 -11.31 -3.09
C ALA A 63 -16.49 -12.77 -3.58
N GLY A 64 -17.69 -13.35 -3.35
CA GLY A 64 -18.01 -14.72 -3.75
C GLY A 64 -18.32 -14.91 -5.25
N ALA A 65 -18.64 -13.84 -5.98
CA ALA A 65 -18.95 -13.87 -7.41
C ALA A 65 -17.70 -13.85 -8.31
N GLY A 66 -16.51 -13.92 -7.72
CA GLY A 66 -15.26 -13.89 -8.47
C GLY A 66 -15.10 -12.57 -9.25
N ARG A 67 -14.77 -12.68 -10.54
CA ARG A 67 -14.55 -11.52 -11.42
C ARG A 67 -15.76 -10.60 -11.51
N ASP A 68 -16.96 -11.16 -11.60
CA ASP A 68 -18.21 -10.42 -11.83
C ASP A 68 -18.60 -9.57 -10.60
N GLY A 69 -18.15 -9.97 -9.43
CA GLY A 69 -18.33 -9.20 -8.20
C GLY A 69 -17.33 -8.08 -7.99
N LEU A 70 -16.40 -7.86 -8.92
CA LEU A 70 -15.34 -6.87 -8.80
C LEU A 70 -15.47 -5.76 -9.84
N GLN A 71 -15.39 -4.52 -9.40
CA GLN A 71 -15.44 -3.36 -10.28
C GLN A 71 -14.09 -2.64 -10.31
N SER A 72 -13.45 -2.65 -11.48
CA SER A 72 -12.18 -1.94 -11.68
C SER A 72 -11.74 -1.95 -13.15
N PRO A 73 -11.02 -0.92 -13.60
CA PRO A 73 -10.38 -0.93 -14.92
C PRO A 73 -9.36 -2.05 -15.12
N ILE A 74 -8.71 -2.52 -14.05
CA ILE A 74 -7.63 -3.50 -14.13
C ILE A 74 -8.10 -4.96 -14.06
N VAL A 75 -9.32 -5.23 -13.59
CA VAL A 75 -9.84 -6.60 -13.40
C VAL A 75 -9.81 -7.41 -14.71
N LYS A 76 -10.11 -6.78 -15.84
CA LYS A 76 -10.07 -7.43 -17.16
C LYS A 76 -8.70 -7.98 -17.56
N ASN A 77 -7.63 -7.43 -16.99
CA ASN A 77 -6.25 -7.78 -17.31
C ASN A 77 -5.65 -8.78 -16.29
N LEU A 78 -6.39 -9.15 -15.24
CA LEU A 78 -5.95 -10.07 -14.20
C LEU A 78 -6.54 -11.46 -14.43
N HIS A 79 -5.77 -12.52 -14.19
CA HIS A 79 -6.28 -13.88 -14.19
C HIS A 79 -7.13 -14.15 -12.94
N ASP A 80 -8.13 -15.04 -13.04
CA ASP A 80 -9.01 -15.37 -11.93
C ASP A 80 -8.26 -15.88 -10.69
N ARG A 81 -7.21 -16.68 -10.91
CA ARG A 81 -6.32 -17.12 -9.82
C ARG A 81 -5.66 -15.93 -9.09
N ALA A 82 -5.27 -14.88 -9.82
CA ALA A 82 -4.68 -13.69 -9.22
C ALA A 82 -5.72 -12.90 -8.43
N LEU A 83 -6.95 -12.77 -8.96
CA LEU A 83 -8.06 -12.13 -8.27
C LEU A 83 -8.42 -12.86 -6.97
N ALA A 84 -8.52 -14.19 -7.01
CA ALA A 84 -8.77 -15.01 -5.83
C ALA A 84 -7.66 -14.82 -4.76
N ALA A 85 -6.39 -14.86 -5.18
CA ALA A 85 -5.26 -14.64 -4.27
C ALA A 85 -5.22 -13.22 -3.67
N ILE A 86 -5.64 -12.20 -4.43
CA ILE A 86 -5.77 -10.82 -3.93
C ILE A 86 -6.84 -10.77 -2.83
N LEU A 87 -8.04 -11.30 -3.09
CA LEU A 87 -9.13 -11.31 -2.11
C LEU A 87 -8.75 -12.07 -0.84
N GLU A 88 -8.16 -13.26 -0.98
CA GLU A 88 -7.70 -14.07 0.14
C GLU A 88 -6.66 -13.33 0.98
N ARG A 89 -5.58 -12.83 0.37
CA ARG A 89 -4.49 -12.18 1.08
C ARG A 89 -4.87 -10.87 1.73
N THR A 90 -5.76 -10.09 1.11
CA THR A 90 -6.24 -8.83 1.69
C THR A 90 -7.36 -9.05 2.73
N GLY A 91 -7.95 -10.24 2.74
CA GLY A 91 -9.15 -10.52 3.52
C GLY A 91 -10.29 -9.55 3.16
N ALA A 92 -10.39 -9.17 1.89
CA ALA A 92 -11.40 -8.24 1.42
C ALA A 92 -12.79 -8.87 1.45
N ARG A 93 -13.77 -8.05 1.81
CA ARG A 93 -15.19 -8.44 1.94
C ARG A 93 -16.04 -7.57 1.04
N ASN A 94 -17.31 -7.95 0.93
CA ASN A 94 -18.30 -7.16 0.21
C ASN A 94 -18.34 -5.72 0.74
N GLY A 95 -18.30 -4.75 -0.15
CA GLY A 95 -18.26 -3.33 0.16
C GLY A 95 -16.88 -2.74 0.37
N ASP A 96 -15.80 -3.52 0.36
CA ASP A 96 -14.44 -3.00 0.51
C ASP A 96 -13.87 -2.40 -0.78
N LEU A 97 -12.91 -1.51 -0.61
CA LEU A 97 -12.10 -0.97 -1.70
C LEU A 97 -10.64 -1.34 -1.46
N LEU A 98 -9.98 -1.82 -2.51
CA LEU A 98 -8.56 -2.11 -2.51
C LEU A 98 -7.83 -1.09 -3.39
N PHE A 99 -6.84 -0.41 -2.84
CA PHE A 99 -5.88 0.38 -3.60
C PHE A 99 -4.58 -0.39 -3.78
N PHE A 100 -3.91 -0.18 -4.92
CA PHE A 100 -2.63 -0.84 -5.22
C PHE A 100 -1.61 0.19 -5.67
N GLY A 101 -0.43 0.14 -5.05
CA GLY A 101 0.77 0.81 -5.51
C GLY A 101 1.73 -0.21 -6.12
N ALA A 102 2.32 0.13 -7.27
CA ALA A 102 3.30 -0.71 -7.96
C ALA A 102 4.38 0.20 -8.55
N ASP A 103 5.56 0.19 -7.94
CA ASP A 103 6.74 0.96 -8.34
C ASP A 103 7.97 0.45 -7.55
N ARG A 104 9.06 1.22 -7.52
CA ARG A 104 10.18 1.00 -6.61
C ARG A 104 9.68 0.98 -5.16
N ALA A 105 10.29 0.14 -4.32
CA ALA A 105 9.84 -0.10 -2.96
C ALA A 105 9.66 1.19 -2.14
N LYS A 106 10.60 2.15 -2.26
CA LYS A 106 10.52 3.44 -1.57
C LYS A 106 9.26 4.21 -1.98
N VAL A 107 9.02 4.38 -3.28
CA VAL A 107 7.85 5.10 -3.80
C VAL A 107 6.54 4.45 -3.33
N VAL A 108 6.45 3.13 -3.38
CA VAL A 108 5.26 2.40 -2.93
C VAL A 108 5.03 2.57 -1.44
N ASN A 109 6.09 2.47 -0.63
CA ASN A 109 5.98 2.64 0.82
C ASN A 109 5.51 4.05 1.19
N ASP A 110 6.13 5.06 0.60
CA ASP A 110 5.82 6.47 0.88
C ASP A 110 4.38 6.79 0.42
N ALA A 111 4.03 6.43 -0.81
CA ALA A 111 2.72 6.72 -1.38
C ALA A 111 1.57 5.99 -0.67
N ILE A 112 1.69 4.66 -0.49
CA ILE A 112 0.63 3.87 0.14
C ILE A 112 0.57 4.12 1.66
N GLY A 113 1.70 4.37 2.31
CA GLY A 113 1.76 4.77 3.70
C GLY A 113 1.03 6.10 3.94
N ALA A 114 1.33 7.12 3.13
CA ALA A 114 0.65 8.42 3.20
C ALA A 114 -0.84 8.31 2.85
N LEU A 115 -1.18 7.49 1.83
CA LEU A 115 -2.57 7.24 1.45
C LEU A 115 -3.37 6.62 2.60
N ARG A 116 -2.79 5.65 3.33
CA ARG A 116 -3.43 5.04 4.50
C ARG A 116 -3.82 6.08 5.54
N VAL A 117 -2.92 6.99 5.86
CA VAL A 117 -3.16 8.08 6.82
C VAL A 117 -4.23 9.03 6.27
N LYS A 118 -4.11 9.43 5.00
CA LYS A 118 -5.06 10.33 4.33
C LYS A 118 -6.48 9.78 4.33
N VAL A 119 -6.65 8.51 4.00
CA VAL A 119 -7.97 7.84 4.00
C VAL A 119 -8.52 7.72 5.43
N GLY A 120 -7.68 7.30 6.39
CA GLY A 120 -8.11 7.15 7.79
C GLY A 120 -8.61 8.45 8.41
N HIS A 121 -7.99 9.58 8.08
CA HIS A 121 -8.36 10.90 8.61
C HIS A 121 -9.33 11.67 7.70
N SER A 122 -9.77 11.12 6.57
CA SER A 122 -10.81 11.71 5.73
C SER A 122 -12.17 11.70 6.43
N GLU A 123 -13.12 12.49 5.92
CA GLU A 123 -14.50 12.45 6.43
C GLU A 123 -15.11 11.06 6.31
N PHE A 124 -14.84 10.36 5.19
CA PHE A 124 -15.21 8.96 5.02
C PHE A 124 -14.58 8.07 6.09
N GLY A 125 -13.27 8.20 6.31
CA GLY A 125 -12.54 7.41 7.30
C GLY A 125 -13.04 7.61 8.72
N LYS A 126 -13.33 8.86 9.09
CA LYS A 126 -13.93 9.20 10.39
C LYS A 126 -15.34 8.61 10.54
N ALA A 127 -16.20 8.75 9.51
CA ALA A 127 -17.56 8.21 9.52
C ALA A 127 -17.58 6.66 9.64
N LYS A 128 -16.60 5.98 9.06
CA LYS A 128 -16.44 4.52 9.15
C LYS A 128 -15.60 4.05 10.35
N GLY A 129 -15.09 4.97 11.17
CA GLY A 129 -14.25 4.64 12.32
C GLY A 129 -12.92 3.97 11.92
N LEU A 130 -12.34 4.31 10.77
CA LEU A 130 -11.11 3.68 10.29
C LEU A 130 -9.86 4.11 11.08
N ALA A 131 -9.89 5.30 11.64
CA ALA A 131 -8.89 5.81 12.57
C ALA A 131 -9.57 5.96 13.95
N HIS A 132 -9.66 4.88 14.68
CA HIS A 132 -10.15 4.88 16.05
C HIS A 132 -8.97 4.67 16.99
N GLY A 133 -9.04 5.27 18.15
CA GLY A 133 -7.95 5.15 18.87
C GLY A 133 -7.77 5.28 20.31
N ASP A 134 -7.51 4.16 20.93
CA ASP A 134 -6.70 4.08 22.12
C ASP A 134 -5.21 3.98 21.72
N TRP A 135 -4.34 4.11 22.71
CA TRP A 135 -2.90 3.94 22.52
C TRP A 135 -2.61 2.48 22.12
N GLU A 136 -2.04 2.26 20.94
CA GLU A 136 -1.56 0.95 20.48
C GLU A 136 -0.03 0.98 20.40
N PRO A 137 0.70 0.75 21.51
CA PRO A 137 2.16 0.75 21.52
C PRO A 137 2.70 -0.34 20.59
N LEU A 138 3.73 -0.02 19.81
CA LEU A 138 4.43 -0.96 18.96
C LEU A 138 5.93 -0.74 19.06
N TRP A 139 6.69 -1.78 18.77
CA TRP A 139 8.13 -1.69 18.61
C TRP A 139 8.47 -1.71 17.13
N VAL A 140 9.29 -0.75 16.69
CA VAL A 140 9.95 -0.79 15.39
C VAL A 140 11.31 -1.40 15.58
N ILE A 141 11.55 -2.56 14.98
CA ILE A 141 12.81 -3.30 15.03
C ILE A 141 13.45 -3.31 13.64
N ASP A 142 14.75 -3.59 13.59
CA ASP A 142 15.53 -3.66 12.35
C ASP A 142 15.45 -2.40 11.52
N PHE A 143 15.42 -1.27 12.18
CA PHE A 143 15.33 0.02 11.53
C PHE A 143 16.69 0.32 10.84
N PRO A 144 16.67 0.73 9.54
CA PRO A 144 17.91 0.97 8.81
C PRO A 144 18.70 2.15 9.41
N MET A 145 19.98 1.97 9.64
CA MET A 145 20.87 3.04 10.10
C MET A 145 21.11 4.10 9.04
N PHE A 146 21.17 3.68 7.77
CA PHE A 146 21.47 4.52 6.64
C PHE A 146 20.48 4.31 5.53
N GLU A 147 20.18 5.38 4.78
CA GLU A 147 19.45 5.36 3.50
C GLU A 147 20.36 5.92 2.42
N TYR A 148 20.31 5.32 1.22
CA TYR A 148 21.03 5.84 0.09
C TYR A 148 20.25 7.00 -0.55
N ASP A 149 20.84 8.20 -0.55
CA ASP A 149 20.33 9.37 -1.23
C ASP A 149 20.77 9.30 -2.71
N GLU A 150 19.82 8.94 -3.59
CA GLU A 150 20.08 8.84 -5.03
C GLU A 150 20.46 10.19 -5.66
N THR A 151 20.00 11.31 -5.09
CA THR A 151 20.27 12.65 -5.61
C THR A 151 21.67 13.11 -5.23
N GLY A 152 22.06 12.84 -4.01
CA GLY A 152 23.39 13.19 -3.49
C GLY A 152 24.44 12.09 -3.70
N GLU A 153 24.05 10.95 -4.28
CA GLU A 153 24.91 9.76 -4.50
C GLU A 153 25.70 9.34 -3.26
N ARG A 154 25.05 9.40 -2.09
CA ARG A 154 25.70 9.13 -0.81
C ARG A 154 24.77 8.43 0.17
N TRP A 155 25.36 7.73 1.14
CA TRP A 155 24.65 7.24 2.30
C TRP A 155 24.38 8.36 3.29
N SER A 156 23.13 8.51 3.71
CA SER A 156 22.68 9.46 4.73
C SER A 156 22.20 8.71 5.96
N ALA A 157 22.60 9.17 7.15
CA ALA A 157 22.13 8.60 8.40
C ALA A 157 20.62 8.85 8.56
N MET A 158 19.89 7.80 8.89
CA MET A 158 18.44 7.86 9.15
C MET A 158 18.13 8.15 10.61
N HIS A 159 19.10 7.94 11.50
CA HIS A 159 18.86 7.94 12.93
C HIS A 159 19.76 8.81 13.73
N HIS A 160 19.21 9.13 14.91
CA HIS A 160 19.88 9.76 16.02
C HIS A 160 21.09 8.92 16.47
N PRO A 161 22.19 9.57 16.92
CA PRO A 161 23.44 8.90 17.35
C PRO A 161 23.30 7.93 18.55
N PHE A 162 22.11 7.81 19.14
CA PHE A 162 21.84 6.83 20.20
C PHE A 162 21.48 5.41 19.69
N THR A 163 21.38 5.22 18.39
CA THR A 163 21.25 3.87 17.82
C THR A 163 22.62 3.21 17.75
N SER A 164 22.70 1.94 18.11
CA SER A 164 23.90 1.13 17.94
C SER A 164 23.63 -0.05 17.02
N PRO A 165 24.65 -0.58 16.33
CA PRO A 165 24.52 -1.83 15.61
C PRO A 165 24.05 -2.97 16.51
N LYS A 166 23.39 -3.97 15.95
CA LYS A 166 23.13 -5.22 16.65
C LYS A 166 24.45 -5.93 16.93
N GLU A 167 24.49 -6.67 18.04
CA GLU A 167 25.60 -7.52 18.38
C GLU A 167 25.97 -8.46 17.21
N GLY A 168 27.22 -8.51 16.82
CA GLY A 168 27.74 -9.27 15.68
C GLY A 168 27.61 -8.56 14.32
N HIS A 169 27.23 -7.27 14.29
CA HIS A 169 27.14 -6.43 13.09
C HIS A 169 27.94 -5.11 13.26
N GLU A 170 28.96 -5.12 14.10
CA GLU A 170 29.78 -3.94 14.40
C GLU A 170 30.86 -3.68 13.35
N ASP A 171 31.23 -4.71 12.56
CA ASP A 171 32.29 -4.65 11.55
C ASP A 171 31.75 -4.26 10.18
N TRP A 172 31.49 -2.97 9.98
CA TRP A 172 31.13 -2.39 8.69
C TRP A 172 32.21 -1.43 8.18
#